data_a50c256c4167bc5dbb3c62a52ff18647
#
_entry.id   a50c256c4167bc5dbb3c62a52ff18647
#
_cell.length_a   1.000
_cell.length_b   1.000
_cell.length_c   1.000
_cell.angle_alpha   90.00
_cell.angle_beta   90.00
_cell.angle_gamma   90.00
#
_symmetry.space_group_name_H-M   'P 1'
#
loop_
_entity.id
_entity.type
_entity.pdbx_description
1 polymer ?
#
loop_
_entity_poly.entity_id
_entity_poly.type
_entity_poly.pdbx_seq_one_letter_code
_entity_poly.pdbx_strand_id
1 'polypeptide(L)'
;MWTPHASGALPGTARADNKRLDNSVVANVYTIQHQAGCTNDVRSFPQLQLAAVWHADDLMANRNLDGDIGSDGSTVTDRARAAGFRGAVAETVAINPALAINNIDILNQWYYDPAAMTIMSNCAYTLMGVWSENSIDRSVVVAVYGAPA
;
A
#
# COMPACT_ATOMS: atom_id res chain seq x y z
N MET A 1 4.59 5.64 19.98
CA MET A 1 3.59 5.98 18.94
C MET A 1 4.29 6.57 17.74
N TRP A 2 3.91 6.13 16.56
CA TRP A 2 4.50 6.61 15.32
C TRP A 2 4.02 8.03 15.00
N THR A 3 4.91 8.89 14.48
CA THR A 3 4.58 10.24 14.03
C THR A 3 5.08 10.47 12.61
N PRO A 4 4.32 11.19 11.75
CA PRO A 4 4.77 11.48 10.40
C PRO A 4 6.01 12.36 10.39
N HIS A 5 6.85 12.16 9.39
CA HIS A 5 7.99 13.03 9.16
C HIS A 5 7.52 14.41 8.68
N ALA A 6 7.69 15.44 9.48
CA ALA A 6 7.41 16.79 9.03
C ALA A 6 8.36 17.23 7.92
N SER A 7 9.62 16.77 7.97
CA SER A 7 10.64 17.09 6.97
C SER A 7 10.49 16.29 5.67
N GLY A 8 9.63 15.28 5.65
CA GLY A 8 9.41 14.45 4.47
C GLY A 8 8.40 15.02 3.48
N ALA A 9 7.95 16.27 3.68
CA ALA A 9 6.97 16.88 2.80
C ALA A 9 7.52 17.01 1.38
N LEU A 10 6.87 16.38 0.42
CA LEU A 10 7.19 16.50 -0.99
C LEU A 10 6.67 17.82 -1.54
N PRO A 11 7.31 18.36 -2.61
CA PRO A 11 6.70 19.45 -3.37
C PRO A 11 5.29 19.06 -3.81
N GLY A 12 4.40 20.05 -3.93
CA GLY A 12 2.99 19.80 -4.26
C GLY A 12 2.80 18.95 -5.52
N THR A 13 3.64 19.17 -6.57
CA THR A 13 3.59 18.38 -7.80
C THR A 13 3.91 16.91 -7.54
N ALA A 14 4.96 16.61 -6.77
CA ALA A 14 5.35 15.23 -6.46
C ALA A 14 4.27 14.53 -5.62
N ARG A 15 3.65 15.23 -4.68
CA ARG A 15 2.55 14.67 -3.88
C ARG A 15 1.31 14.40 -4.74
N ALA A 16 0.99 15.28 -5.71
CA ALA A 16 -0.11 15.07 -6.65
C ALA A 16 0.15 13.86 -7.56
N ASP A 17 1.41 13.65 -7.99
CA ASP A 17 1.79 12.47 -8.77
C ASP A 17 1.66 11.20 -7.96
N ASN A 18 2.06 11.22 -6.68
CA ASN A 18 1.89 10.07 -5.79
C ASN A 18 0.41 9.76 -5.54
N LYS A 19 -0.42 10.77 -5.40
CA LYS A 19 -1.86 10.57 -5.26
C LYS A 19 -2.46 9.90 -6.50
N ARG A 20 -2.05 10.33 -7.70
CA ARG A 20 -2.47 9.67 -8.94
C ARG A 20 -1.99 8.22 -9.00
N LEU A 21 -0.76 7.97 -8.59
CA LEU A 21 -0.21 6.61 -8.52
C LEU A 21 -1.03 5.75 -7.55
N ASP A 22 -1.31 6.25 -6.36
CA ASP A 22 -2.07 5.54 -5.34
C ASP A 22 -3.48 5.21 -5.85
N ASN A 23 -4.14 6.17 -6.50
CA ASN A 23 -5.47 5.96 -7.09
C ASN A 23 -5.42 4.93 -8.22
N SER A 24 -4.34 4.92 -9.02
CA SER A 24 -4.20 3.94 -10.10
C SER A 24 -3.98 2.52 -9.57
N VAL A 25 -3.35 2.37 -8.41
CA VAL A 25 -3.22 1.06 -7.76
C VAL A 25 -4.59 0.52 -7.37
N VAL A 26 -5.45 1.35 -6.79
CA VAL A 26 -6.83 0.95 -6.47
C VAL A 26 -7.58 0.54 -7.74
N ALA A 27 -7.44 1.30 -8.82
CA ALA A 27 -8.07 0.98 -10.10
C ALA A 27 -7.56 -0.34 -10.69
N ASN A 28 -6.26 -0.62 -10.55
CA ASN A 28 -5.66 -1.89 -11.01
C ASN A 28 -6.23 -3.07 -10.22
N VAL A 29 -6.36 -2.94 -8.91
CA VAL A 29 -6.94 -4.00 -8.07
C VAL A 29 -8.40 -4.22 -8.41
N TYR A 30 -9.16 -3.15 -8.66
CA TYR A 30 -10.53 -3.26 -9.16
C TYR A 30 -10.57 -4.12 -10.43
N THR A 31 -9.71 -3.83 -11.40
CA THR A 31 -9.64 -4.58 -12.65
C THR A 31 -9.28 -6.05 -12.41
N ILE A 32 -8.28 -6.30 -11.58
CA ILE A 32 -7.85 -7.67 -11.25
C ILE A 32 -8.98 -8.45 -10.58
N GLN A 33 -9.69 -7.83 -9.64
CA GLN A 33 -10.82 -8.48 -8.98
C GLN A 33 -11.94 -8.79 -9.96
N HIS A 34 -12.29 -7.88 -10.87
CA HIS A 34 -13.31 -8.13 -11.88
C HIS A 34 -12.89 -9.22 -12.86
N GLN A 35 -11.63 -9.28 -13.25
CA GLN A 35 -11.11 -10.38 -14.06
C GLN A 35 -11.17 -11.72 -13.34
N ALA A 36 -11.08 -11.71 -12.02
CA ALA A 36 -11.21 -12.91 -11.18
C ALA A 36 -12.67 -13.31 -10.92
N GLY A 37 -13.63 -12.53 -11.41
CA GLY A 37 -15.06 -12.82 -11.24
C GLY A 37 -15.73 -12.09 -10.07
N CYS A 38 -15.01 -11.17 -9.40
CA CYS A 38 -15.61 -10.39 -8.33
C CYS A 38 -16.65 -9.41 -8.88
N THR A 39 -17.71 -9.21 -8.13
CA THR A 39 -18.80 -8.29 -8.51
C THR A 39 -18.83 -7.04 -7.64
N ASN A 40 -18.04 -7.02 -6.56
CA ASN A 40 -17.96 -5.89 -5.64
C ASN A 40 -16.95 -4.86 -6.13
N ASP A 41 -17.21 -3.61 -5.82
CA ASP A 41 -16.24 -2.53 -6.06
C ASP A 41 -15.26 -2.44 -4.89
N VAL A 42 -13.98 -2.31 -5.20
CA VAL A 42 -12.97 -1.97 -4.21
C VAL A 42 -12.83 -0.45 -4.16
N ARG A 43 -12.70 0.11 -2.98
CA ARG A 43 -12.56 1.56 -2.81
C ARG A 43 -11.65 1.92 -1.64
N SER A 44 -11.16 3.15 -1.69
CA SER A 44 -10.27 3.69 -0.67
C SER A 44 -10.98 3.84 0.67
N PHE A 45 -10.24 3.56 1.75
CA PHE A 45 -10.75 3.65 3.11
C PHE A 45 -9.69 4.31 4.01
N PRO A 46 -10.04 5.40 4.72
CA PRO A 46 -9.02 6.21 5.41
C PRO A 46 -8.20 5.48 6.45
N GLN A 47 -8.80 4.56 7.20
CA GLN A 47 -8.07 3.81 8.23
C GLN A 47 -7.02 2.87 7.63
N LEU A 48 -7.32 2.28 6.49
CA LEU A 48 -6.35 1.44 5.78
C LEU A 48 -5.27 2.29 5.13
N GLN A 49 -5.60 3.48 4.65
CA GLN A 49 -4.61 4.41 4.15
C GLN A 49 -3.65 4.84 5.26
N LEU A 50 -4.15 5.08 6.47
CA LEU A 50 -3.32 5.43 7.61
C LEU A 50 -2.33 4.30 7.95
N ALA A 51 -2.78 3.07 7.94
CA ALA A 51 -1.90 1.91 8.13
C ALA A 51 -0.83 1.84 7.03
N ALA A 52 -1.19 2.14 5.79
CA ALA A 52 -0.24 2.18 4.67
C ALA A 52 0.79 3.32 4.85
N VAL A 53 0.37 4.50 5.30
CA VAL A 53 1.27 5.63 5.60
C VAL A 53 2.32 5.22 6.62
N TRP A 54 1.89 4.62 7.72
CA TRP A 54 2.82 4.23 8.79
C TRP A 54 3.87 3.25 8.28
N HIS A 55 3.47 2.28 7.50
CA HIS A 55 4.41 1.29 6.98
C HIS A 55 5.31 1.85 5.88
N ALA A 56 4.78 2.70 5.00
CA ALA A 56 5.59 3.36 3.98
C ALA A 56 6.68 4.23 4.61
N ASP A 57 6.34 5.00 5.64
CA ASP A 57 7.32 5.80 6.37
C ASP A 57 8.38 4.94 7.05
N ASP A 58 7.97 3.81 7.60
CA ASP A 58 8.90 2.88 8.25
C ASP A 58 9.87 2.28 7.23
N LEU A 59 9.38 1.88 6.07
CA LEU A 59 10.22 1.36 4.98
C LEU A 59 11.23 2.41 4.47
N MET A 60 10.84 3.67 4.46
CA MET A 60 11.73 4.77 4.05
C MET A 60 12.80 5.06 5.11
N ALA A 61 12.45 4.97 6.38
CA ALA A 61 13.37 5.23 7.49
C ALA A 61 14.30 4.05 7.77
N ASN A 62 13.88 2.83 7.47
CA ASN A 62 14.59 1.59 7.80
C ASN A 62 14.80 0.76 6.54
N ARG A 63 15.89 1.04 5.83
CA ARG A 63 16.18 0.53 4.50
C ARG A 63 16.42 -0.98 4.43
N ASN A 64 16.65 -1.62 5.55
CA ASN A 64 16.76 -3.08 5.63
C ASN A 64 15.41 -3.80 5.64
N LEU A 65 14.32 -3.07 5.80
CA LEU A 65 12.98 -3.63 5.68
C LEU A 65 12.58 -3.73 4.20
N ASP A 66 11.97 -4.84 3.82
CA ASP A 66 11.55 -5.07 2.44
C ASP A 66 10.18 -5.74 2.31
N GLY A 67 9.51 -6.00 3.41
CA GLY A 67 8.23 -6.69 3.44
C GLY A 67 7.22 -6.02 4.33
N ASP A 68 6.28 -6.80 4.84
CA ASP A 68 5.15 -6.30 5.60
C ASP A 68 5.37 -6.24 7.12
N ILE A 69 6.52 -6.69 7.62
CA ILE A 69 6.85 -6.60 9.05
C ILE A 69 7.54 -5.26 9.31
N GLY A 70 7.03 -4.51 10.28
CA GLY A 70 7.57 -3.23 10.66
C GLY A 70 8.85 -3.33 11.49
N SER A 71 9.56 -2.20 11.65
CA SER A 71 10.79 -2.13 12.43
C SER A 71 10.55 -2.46 13.91
N ASP A 72 9.34 -2.27 14.40
CA ASP A 72 8.92 -2.63 15.76
C ASP A 72 8.35 -4.05 15.86
N GLY A 73 8.43 -4.83 14.79
CA GLY A 73 7.85 -6.18 14.72
C GLY A 73 6.37 -6.21 14.40
N SER A 74 5.74 -5.06 14.14
CA SER A 74 4.32 -5.01 13.85
C SER A 74 3.96 -5.69 12.53
N THR A 75 2.80 -6.35 12.53
CA THR A 75 2.19 -6.91 11.31
C THR A 75 1.21 -5.90 10.72
N VAL A 76 0.71 -6.17 9.52
CA VAL A 76 -0.34 -5.35 8.92
C VAL A 76 -1.60 -5.34 9.80
N THR A 77 -1.92 -6.47 10.43
CA THR A 77 -3.05 -6.55 11.37
C THR A 77 -2.85 -5.59 12.55
N ASP A 78 -1.66 -5.57 13.14
CA ASP A 78 -1.35 -4.68 14.25
C ASP A 78 -1.55 -3.21 13.85
N ARG A 79 -1.04 -2.82 12.70
CA ARG A 79 -1.16 -1.45 12.21
C ARG A 79 -2.61 -1.08 11.87
N ALA A 80 -3.34 -1.99 11.23
CA ALA A 80 -4.75 -1.78 10.92
C ALA A 80 -5.59 -1.59 12.19
N ARG A 81 -5.36 -2.42 13.21
CA ARG A 81 -6.04 -2.28 14.51
C ARG A 81 -5.71 -0.94 15.17
N ALA A 82 -4.44 -0.53 15.14
CA ALA A 82 -4.03 0.77 15.68
C ALA A 82 -4.68 1.93 14.92
N ALA A 83 -4.96 1.77 13.64
CA ALA A 83 -5.66 2.75 12.82
C ALA A 83 -7.19 2.71 13.00
N GLY A 84 -7.72 1.75 13.75
CA GLY A 84 -9.15 1.62 14.04
C GLY A 84 -9.90 0.66 13.13
N PHE A 85 -9.22 -0.09 12.28
CA PHE A 85 -9.87 -1.05 11.40
C PHE A 85 -9.91 -2.44 12.04
N ARG A 86 -11.08 -3.06 12.04
CA ARG A 86 -11.33 -4.32 12.76
C ARG A 86 -11.47 -5.55 11.86
N GLY A 87 -11.64 -5.38 10.57
CA GLY A 87 -11.79 -6.47 9.64
C GLY A 87 -10.47 -7.20 9.36
N ALA A 88 -10.55 -8.26 8.57
CA ALA A 88 -9.36 -8.96 8.09
C ALA A 88 -8.58 -8.07 7.13
N VAL A 89 -7.26 -8.14 7.19
CA VAL A 89 -6.38 -7.32 6.36
C VAL A 89 -5.25 -8.12 5.74
N ALA A 90 -4.73 -7.60 4.65
CA ALA A 90 -3.51 -8.08 4.00
C ALA A 90 -2.78 -6.88 3.41
N GLU A 91 -1.56 -7.10 2.92
CA GLU A 91 -0.72 -6.01 2.42
C GLU A 91 0.16 -6.49 1.28
N THR A 92 0.38 -5.61 0.31
CA THR A 92 1.42 -5.79 -0.71
C THR A 92 2.33 -4.57 -0.70
N VAL A 93 3.63 -4.82 -0.88
CA VAL A 93 4.67 -3.79 -0.84
C VAL A 93 5.47 -3.84 -2.13
N ALA A 94 5.69 -2.69 -2.77
CA ALA A 94 6.59 -2.55 -3.90
C ALA A 94 7.69 -1.56 -3.56
N ILE A 95 8.91 -1.91 -3.89
CA ILE A 95 10.09 -1.10 -3.61
C ILE A 95 10.91 -1.00 -4.89
N ASN A 96 11.38 0.22 -5.19
CA ASN A 96 12.26 0.48 -6.31
C ASN A 96 13.45 1.32 -5.82
N PRO A 97 14.70 0.93 -6.11
CA PRO A 97 15.89 1.69 -5.68
C PRO A 97 16.13 2.92 -6.58
N ALA A 98 15.12 3.77 -6.74
CA ALA A 98 15.14 4.94 -7.59
C ALA A 98 14.18 6.00 -7.03
N LEU A 99 14.27 7.21 -7.57
CA LEU A 99 13.45 8.34 -7.12
C LEU A 99 11.95 8.10 -7.32
N ALA A 100 11.57 7.32 -8.33
CA ALA A 100 10.19 7.09 -8.66
C ALA A 100 9.92 5.61 -8.90
N ILE A 101 8.67 5.23 -8.68
CA ILE A 101 8.13 3.93 -9.07
C ILE A 101 6.86 4.19 -9.87
N ASN A 102 6.66 3.46 -10.95
CA ASN A 102 5.49 3.63 -11.80
C ASN A 102 4.59 2.39 -11.74
N ASN A 103 3.41 2.47 -12.36
CA ASN A 103 2.46 1.37 -12.39
C ASN A 103 3.03 0.08 -12.98
N ILE A 104 3.89 0.20 -13.97
CA ILE A 104 4.49 -0.99 -14.61
C ILE A 104 5.41 -1.69 -13.62
N ASP A 105 6.21 -0.93 -12.87
CA ASP A 105 7.09 -1.49 -11.84
C ASP A 105 6.29 -2.20 -10.77
N ILE A 106 5.19 -1.59 -10.31
CA ILE A 106 4.31 -2.18 -9.29
C ILE A 106 3.67 -3.46 -9.81
N LEU A 107 3.12 -3.41 -11.02
CA LEU A 107 2.49 -4.58 -11.64
C LEU A 107 3.48 -5.72 -11.84
N ASN A 108 4.72 -5.40 -12.24
CA ASN A 108 5.76 -6.42 -12.41
C ASN A 108 6.11 -7.07 -11.08
N GLN A 109 6.12 -6.33 -9.98
CA GLN A 109 6.42 -6.91 -8.67
C GLN A 109 5.27 -7.73 -8.10
N TRP A 110 4.02 -7.31 -8.34
CA TRP A 110 2.85 -7.94 -7.70
C TRP A 110 2.14 -8.95 -8.61
N TYR A 111 1.98 -8.63 -9.89
CA TYR A 111 1.20 -9.48 -10.81
C TYR A 111 1.82 -10.87 -10.97
N TYR A 112 3.15 -10.92 -10.99
CA TYR A 112 3.88 -12.19 -11.15
C TYR A 112 4.24 -12.85 -9.82
N ASP A 113 3.84 -12.27 -8.70
CA ASP A 113 4.00 -12.86 -7.38
C ASP A 113 2.69 -13.56 -6.99
N PRO A 114 2.69 -14.91 -6.86
CA PRO A 114 1.47 -15.64 -6.54
C PRO A 114 0.83 -15.21 -5.22
N ALA A 115 1.62 -14.86 -4.21
CA ALA A 115 1.10 -14.40 -2.92
C ALA A 115 0.39 -13.05 -3.06
N ALA A 116 1.00 -12.10 -3.79
CA ALA A 116 0.38 -10.81 -4.04
C ALA A 116 -0.90 -10.95 -4.88
N MET A 117 -0.87 -11.79 -5.92
CA MET A 117 -2.05 -12.01 -6.76
C MET A 117 -3.21 -12.64 -5.98
N THR A 118 -2.92 -13.55 -5.07
CA THR A 118 -3.95 -14.13 -4.20
C THR A 118 -4.62 -13.05 -3.36
N ILE A 119 -3.85 -12.09 -2.84
CA ILE A 119 -4.38 -10.97 -2.09
C ILE A 119 -5.21 -10.05 -2.99
N MET A 120 -4.63 -9.60 -4.11
CA MET A 120 -5.28 -8.63 -5.00
C MET A 120 -6.58 -9.14 -5.60
N SER A 121 -6.65 -10.44 -5.90
CA SER A 121 -7.82 -11.06 -6.54
C SER A 121 -8.88 -11.53 -5.55
N ASN A 122 -8.66 -11.36 -4.25
CA ASN A 122 -9.61 -11.82 -3.23
C ASN A 122 -10.82 -10.88 -3.18
N CYS A 123 -11.98 -11.40 -3.55
CA CYS A 123 -13.23 -10.62 -3.60
C CYS A 123 -13.69 -10.11 -2.24
N ALA A 124 -13.21 -10.65 -1.14
CA ALA A 124 -13.55 -10.17 0.20
C ALA A 124 -12.91 -8.82 0.51
N TYR A 125 -11.81 -8.47 -0.16
CA TYR A 125 -11.13 -7.21 0.06
C TYR A 125 -11.77 -6.11 -0.77
N THR A 126 -12.79 -5.49 -0.22
CA THR A 126 -13.54 -4.40 -0.86
C THR A 126 -13.07 -3.02 -0.43
N LEU A 127 -12.13 -2.95 0.50
CA LEU A 127 -11.57 -1.70 1.02
C LEU A 127 -10.05 -1.73 0.87
N MET A 128 -9.47 -0.57 0.56
CA MET A 128 -8.03 -0.43 0.39
C MET A 128 -7.53 0.89 0.94
N GLY A 129 -6.26 0.87 1.36
CA GLY A 129 -5.50 2.08 1.58
C GLY A 129 -4.17 1.96 0.86
N VAL A 130 -3.80 2.96 0.09
CA VAL A 130 -2.55 2.97 -0.67
C VAL A 130 -1.79 4.23 -0.34
N TRP A 131 -0.49 4.07 -0.11
CA TRP A 131 0.40 5.21 0.11
C TRP A 131 1.74 4.95 -0.54
N SER A 132 2.30 5.99 -1.14
CA SER A 132 3.61 5.94 -1.78
C SER A 132 4.49 7.06 -1.27
N GLU A 133 5.79 6.79 -1.14
CA GLU A 133 6.80 7.75 -0.75
C GLU A 133 8.06 7.57 -1.58
N ASN A 134 8.80 8.66 -1.73
CA ASN A 134 9.97 8.72 -2.60
C ASN A 134 11.13 9.41 -1.91
N SER A 135 12.33 8.89 -2.16
CA SER A 135 13.59 9.59 -1.94
C SER A 135 14.45 9.39 -3.18
N ILE A 136 15.63 10.01 -3.20
CA ILE A 136 16.47 10.00 -4.39
C ILE A 136 16.87 8.59 -4.83
N ASP A 137 16.93 7.63 -3.90
CA ASP A 137 17.43 6.28 -4.12
C ASP A 137 16.46 5.19 -3.65
N ARG A 138 15.24 5.54 -3.26
CA ARG A 138 14.24 4.55 -2.83
C ARG A 138 12.84 5.12 -2.97
N SER A 139 12.00 4.38 -3.65
CA SER A 139 10.56 4.62 -3.68
C SER A 139 9.82 3.41 -3.18
N VAL A 140 8.75 3.62 -2.43
CA VAL A 140 7.93 2.54 -1.89
C VAL A 140 6.45 2.81 -2.16
N VAL A 141 5.72 1.73 -2.39
CA VAL A 141 4.25 1.75 -2.46
C VAL A 141 3.74 0.67 -1.53
N VAL A 142 2.87 1.04 -0.62
CA VAL A 142 2.22 0.11 0.30
C VAL A 142 0.73 0.12 0.01
N ALA A 143 0.17 -1.05 -0.26
CA ALA A 143 -1.26 -1.25 -0.41
C ALA A 143 -1.75 -2.16 0.71
N VAL A 144 -2.69 -1.65 1.51
CA VAL A 144 -3.35 -2.40 2.58
C VAL A 144 -4.77 -2.73 2.09
N TYR A 145 -5.14 -3.99 2.20
CA TYR A 145 -6.42 -4.53 1.78
C TYR A 145 -7.24 -4.88 3.00
N GLY A 146 -8.54 -4.62 2.96
CA GLY A 146 -9.40 -4.92 4.08
C GLY A 146 -10.75 -5.50 3.67
N ALA A 147 -11.17 -6.49 4.44
CA ALA A 147 -12.54 -7.00 4.39
C ALA A 147 -13.32 -6.35 5.53
N PRO A 148 -14.53 -5.83 5.28
CA PRO A 148 -15.37 -5.28 6.35
C PRO A 148 -15.57 -6.28 7.48
N ALA A 149 -15.58 -5.77 8.69
CA ALA A 149 -15.79 -6.60 9.89
C ALA A 149 -17.22 -7.13 9.99
#